data_de089c5b655e6a0ffe3faa6bb3a3b528
#
_entry.id   de089c5b655e6a0ffe3faa6bb3a3b528
#
_cell.length_a   1.000
_cell.length_b   1.000
_cell.length_c   1.000
_cell.angle_alpha   90.00
_cell.angle_beta   90.00
_cell.angle_gamma   90.00
#
_symmetry.space_group_name_H-M   'P 1'
#
loop_
_entity.id
_entity.type
_entity.pdbx_description
1 polymer ?
#
loop_
_entity_poly.entity_id
_entity_poly.type
_entity_poly.pdbx_seq_one_letter_code
_entity_poly.pdbx_strand_id
1 'polypeptide(L)'
;MLGEHGGGIEGEVHFGRVMMKPGKPLTFAEVQSKTDCGGNKMLVFALPGNPVSAAVTFHLVVVPTLRRMMGWRDPRLRRVHVVVSSDLKLDPERPEYHRATLDWQEQLTTTTLGAFTPGASADDVKSTRHLPAAHSTGKQVSSRLTSMRGAEVLMELPRGPGMVAKGTVVSALVIGNLSSASVQLPAISPEVVR
;
A
#
# COMPACT_ATOMS: atom_id res chain seq x y z
N MET A 1 42.74 34.85 -3.56
CA MET A 1 41.74 34.45 -4.59
C MET A 1 41.56 32.97 -4.50
N LEU A 2 40.59 32.52 -3.73
CA LEU A 2 40.20 31.12 -3.66
C LEU A 2 39.10 30.94 -4.70
N GLY A 3 39.39 30.17 -5.76
CA GLY A 3 38.43 29.87 -6.82
C GLY A 3 37.26 29.06 -6.27
N GLU A 4 36.07 29.61 -6.37
CA GLU A 4 34.80 28.92 -6.14
C GLU A 4 34.64 27.81 -7.19
N HIS A 5 35.02 26.60 -6.86
CA HIS A 5 34.54 25.43 -7.56
C HIS A 5 33.15 25.06 -7.01
N GLY A 6 32.20 25.92 -7.29
CA GLY A 6 30.80 25.66 -7.07
C GLY A 6 30.25 24.68 -8.10
N GLY A 7 30.52 23.41 -7.96
CA GLY A 7 29.76 22.35 -8.64
C GLY A 7 28.35 22.34 -8.06
N GLY A 8 27.50 23.28 -8.49
CA GLY A 8 26.14 23.39 -8.01
C GLY A 8 25.32 22.19 -8.44
N ILE A 9 24.81 21.43 -7.48
CA ILE A 9 23.77 20.43 -7.69
C ILE A 9 22.46 21.22 -7.86
N GLU A 10 21.80 21.06 -8.99
CA GLU A 10 20.49 21.65 -9.24
C GLU A 10 19.43 20.58 -8.98
N GLY A 11 18.51 20.83 -8.04
CA GLY A 11 17.50 19.87 -7.66
C GLY A 11 16.11 20.50 -7.63
N GLU A 12 15.12 19.74 -8.06
CA GLU A 12 13.71 20.12 -8.03
C GLU A 12 12.94 19.18 -7.10
N VAL A 13 12.27 19.74 -6.09
CA VAL A 13 11.38 18.99 -5.20
C VAL A 13 9.98 18.97 -5.83
N HIS A 14 9.54 17.81 -6.32
CA HIS A 14 8.23 17.65 -6.93
C HIS A 14 7.11 17.63 -5.91
N PHE A 15 7.30 16.92 -4.79
CA PHE A 15 6.36 16.93 -3.67
C PHE A 15 7.02 16.56 -2.35
N GLY A 16 6.39 16.99 -1.26
CA GLY A 16 6.74 16.64 0.11
C GLY A 16 5.54 16.79 1.04
N ARG A 17 5.67 16.32 2.27
CA ARG A 17 4.62 16.39 3.29
C ARG A 17 3.26 15.83 2.80
N VAL A 18 3.27 14.59 2.34
CA VAL A 18 2.08 13.93 1.78
C VAL A 18 1.01 13.74 2.85
N MET A 19 -0.25 14.03 2.50
CA MET A 19 -1.40 13.85 3.39
C MET A 19 -1.77 12.36 3.50
N MET A 20 -0.99 11.61 4.28
CA MET A 20 -1.17 10.17 4.48
C MET A 20 -0.73 9.71 5.86
N LYS A 21 -1.22 8.54 6.27
CA LYS A 21 -0.81 7.82 7.48
C LYS A 21 -0.59 6.33 7.14
N PRO A 22 0.60 5.77 7.49
CA PRO A 22 1.82 6.48 7.88
C PRO A 22 2.50 7.12 6.67
N GLY A 23 3.48 8.03 6.86
CA GLY A 23 4.31 8.47 5.74
C GLY A 23 4.28 9.97 5.45
N LYS A 24 3.67 10.81 6.29
CA LYS A 24 3.55 12.26 6.07
C LYS A 24 4.86 12.96 5.63
N PRO A 25 6.06 12.66 6.18
CA PRO A 25 7.30 13.35 5.80
C PRO A 25 7.91 12.92 4.45
N LEU A 26 7.27 12.00 3.71
CA LEU A 26 7.77 11.59 2.40
C LEU A 26 8.03 12.81 1.50
N THR A 27 9.21 12.83 0.87
CA THR A 27 9.57 13.83 -0.14
C THR A 27 10.16 13.14 -1.37
N PHE A 28 9.81 13.62 -2.54
CA PHE A 28 10.38 13.19 -3.81
C PHE A 28 10.97 14.37 -4.56
N ALA A 29 12.18 14.19 -5.06
CA ALA A 29 12.93 15.19 -5.80
C ALA A 29 13.68 14.58 -6.99
N GLU A 30 13.96 15.39 -7.99
CA GLU A 30 14.95 15.10 -9.02
C GLU A 30 16.19 15.98 -8.82
N VAL A 31 17.35 15.42 -9.08
CA VAL A 31 18.62 16.11 -9.01
C VAL A 31 19.35 15.91 -10.34
N GLN A 32 19.85 17.01 -10.90
CA GLN A 32 20.68 16.98 -12.09
C GLN A 32 22.12 17.37 -11.75
N SER A 33 23.07 16.51 -12.12
CA SER A 33 24.49 16.83 -11.99
C SER A 33 24.91 17.77 -13.10
N LYS A 34 25.50 18.91 -12.76
CA LYS A 34 26.08 19.83 -13.74
C LYS A 34 27.38 19.33 -14.36
N THR A 35 27.99 18.31 -13.76
CA THR A 35 29.25 17.71 -14.23
C THR A 35 29.05 16.57 -15.22
N ASP A 36 27.83 16.04 -15.34
CA ASP A 36 27.54 14.90 -16.19
C ASP A 36 27.08 15.40 -17.56
N CYS A 37 27.97 15.32 -18.56
CA CYS A 37 27.70 15.72 -19.95
C CYS A 37 26.56 14.92 -20.62
N GLY A 38 26.00 13.91 -19.92
CA GLY A 38 24.89 13.07 -20.38
C GLY A 38 23.51 13.52 -19.95
N GLY A 39 23.38 14.55 -19.10
CA GLY A 39 22.07 15.04 -18.64
C GLY A 39 21.27 14.05 -17.80
N ASN A 40 21.92 13.07 -17.19
CA ASN A 40 21.26 12.05 -16.37
C ASN A 40 20.66 12.68 -15.12
N LYS A 41 19.37 12.44 -14.93
CA LYS A 41 18.64 12.85 -13.73
C LYS A 41 18.68 11.73 -12.68
N MET A 42 18.97 12.09 -11.44
CA MET A 42 18.92 11.20 -10.29
C MET A 42 17.60 11.42 -9.53
N LEU A 43 16.88 10.33 -9.27
CA LEU A 43 15.65 10.37 -8.48
C LEU A 43 15.98 10.23 -7.00
N VAL A 44 15.48 11.13 -6.17
CA VAL A 44 15.71 11.17 -4.72
C VAL A 44 14.40 10.96 -3.97
N PHE A 45 14.35 9.91 -3.16
CA PHE A 45 13.24 9.59 -2.28
C PHE A 45 13.69 9.77 -0.83
N ALA A 46 13.30 10.87 -0.18
CA ALA A 46 13.51 11.06 1.24
C ALA A 46 12.37 10.38 2.02
N LEU A 47 12.61 9.13 2.42
CA LEU A 47 11.64 8.33 3.18
C LEU A 47 11.63 8.76 4.66
N PRO A 48 10.48 8.61 5.34
CA PRO A 48 10.38 8.88 6.77
C PRO A 48 11.34 8.03 7.61
N GLY A 49 11.85 8.56 8.72
CA GLY A 49 12.73 7.82 9.62
C GLY A 49 12.05 6.70 10.42
N ASN A 50 10.74 6.79 10.66
CA ASN A 50 9.98 5.72 11.30
C ASN A 50 9.91 4.48 10.39
N PRO A 51 10.30 3.27 10.86
CA PRO A 51 10.52 2.10 10.00
C PRO A 51 9.26 1.65 9.25
N VAL A 52 8.09 1.69 9.87
CA VAL A 52 6.83 1.36 9.18
C VAL A 52 6.48 2.41 8.13
N SER A 53 6.69 3.70 8.45
CA SER A 53 6.46 4.76 7.48
C SER A 53 7.38 4.62 6.27
N ALA A 54 8.66 4.31 6.50
CA ALA A 54 9.63 4.05 5.44
C ALA A 54 9.19 2.87 4.56
N ALA A 55 8.81 1.75 5.17
CA ALA A 55 8.35 0.55 4.44
C ALA A 55 7.09 0.83 3.62
N VAL A 56 6.07 1.48 4.20
CA VAL A 56 4.82 1.80 3.48
C VAL A 56 5.10 2.75 2.32
N THR A 57 5.85 3.84 2.54
CA THR A 57 6.17 4.79 1.46
C THR A 57 7.09 4.18 0.40
N PHE A 58 7.99 3.27 0.77
CA PHE A 58 8.78 2.49 -0.17
C PHE A 58 7.89 1.69 -1.13
N HIS A 59 6.92 0.93 -0.60
CA HIS A 59 5.99 0.18 -1.44
C HIS A 59 5.15 1.10 -2.34
N LEU A 60 4.67 2.23 -1.82
CA LEU A 60 3.76 3.10 -2.55
C LEU A 60 4.43 3.93 -3.64
N VAL A 61 5.71 4.31 -3.47
CA VAL A 61 6.38 5.26 -4.36
C VAL A 61 7.63 4.66 -4.99
N VAL A 62 8.53 4.06 -4.21
CA VAL A 62 9.81 3.57 -4.75
C VAL A 62 9.61 2.34 -5.62
N VAL A 63 8.83 1.35 -5.16
CA VAL A 63 8.57 0.11 -5.92
C VAL A 63 7.94 0.39 -7.30
N PRO A 64 6.87 1.19 -7.42
CA PRO A 64 6.33 1.54 -8.73
C PRO A 64 7.32 2.27 -9.63
N THR A 65 8.13 3.17 -9.07
CA THR A 65 9.15 3.88 -9.83
C THR A 65 10.21 2.91 -10.37
N LEU A 66 10.74 2.01 -9.53
CA LEU A 66 11.70 0.99 -9.97
C LEU A 66 11.11 0.08 -11.05
N ARG A 67 9.87 -0.37 -10.89
CA ARG A 67 9.17 -1.16 -11.93
C ARG A 67 9.06 -0.39 -13.24
N ARG A 68 8.75 0.90 -13.17
CA ARG A 68 8.69 1.75 -14.36
C ARG A 68 10.05 1.87 -15.05
N MET A 69 11.12 2.09 -14.27
CA MET A 69 12.50 2.12 -14.79
C MET A 69 12.92 0.79 -15.40
N MET A 70 12.43 -0.34 -14.89
CA MET A 70 12.65 -1.68 -15.43
C MET A 70 11.79 -1.99 -16.67
N GLY A 71 10.98 -1.03 -17.15
CA GLY A 71 10.16 -1.20 -18.35
C GLY A 71 8.81 -1.90 -18.13
N TRP A 72 8.34 -2.07 -16.91
CA TRP A 72 7.04 -2.66 -16.68
C TRP A 72 5.92 -1.82 -17.32
N ARG A 73 5.02 -2.48 -18.04
CA ARG A 73 3.88 -1.82 -18.69
C ARG A 73 2.93 -1.20 -17.66
N ASP A 74 2.61 -1.94 -16.59
CA ASP A 74 1.86 -1.43 -15.44
C ASP A 74 2.70 -1.56 -14.15
N PRO A 75 3.37 -0.48 -13.73
CA PRO A 75 4.25 -0.49 -12.56
C PRO A 75 3.51 -0.41 -11.23
N ARG A 76 2.22 -0.08 -11.24
CA ARG A 76 1.42 0.15 -10.03
C ARG A 76 1.32 -1.10 -9.15
N LEU A 77 1.08 -0.92 -7.88
CA LEU A 77 0.69 -2.02 -6.99
C LEU A 77 -0.68 -2.56 -7.42
N ARG A 78 -0.84 -3.88 -7.36
CA ARG A 78 -2.15 -4.49 -7.61
C ARG A 78 -3.13 -4.02 -6.55
N ARG A 79 -4.32 -3.63 -7.01
CA ARG A 79 -5.43 -3.24 -6.14
C ARG A 79 -6.45 -4.39 -6.11
N VAL A 80 -6.90 -4.73 -4.91
CA VAL A 80 -7.92 -5.75 -4.65
C VAL A 80 -8.99 -5.17 -3.74
N HIS A 81 -10.17 -5.75 -3.77
CA HIS A 81 -11.21 -5.44 -2.79
C HIS A 81 -11.20 -6.52 -1.71
N VAL A 82 -11.34 -6.09 -0.46
CA VAL A 82 -11.29 -6.95 0.71
C VAL A 82 -12.42 -6.60 1.67
N VAL A 83 -12.85 -7.56 2.48
CA VAL A 83 -13.86 -7.36 3.51
C VAL A 83 -13.17 -7.14 4.85
N VAL A 84 -13.49 -6.05 5.52
CA VAL A 84 -12.91 -5.73 6.83
C VAL A 84 -13.43 -6.71 7.90
N SER A 85 -12.54 -7.42 8.60
CA SER A 85 -12.87 -8.46 9.57
C SER A 85 -13.25 -7.94 10.96
N SER A 86 -12.95 -6.68 11.27
CA SER A 86 -13.25 -6.04 12.56
C SER A 86 -13.43 -4.54 12.38
N ASP A 87 -14.12 -3.90 13.31
CA ASP A 87 -14.30 -2.44 13.30
C ASP A 87 -12.94 -1.73 13.36
N LEU A 88 -12.73 -0.76 12.45
CA LEU A 88 -11.49 0.00 12.35
C LEU A 88 -11.77 1.49 12.58
N LYS A 89 -11.12 2.07 13.59
CA LYS A 89 -11.21 3.50 13.85
C LYS A 89 -10.48 4.28 12.76
N LEU A 90 -11.15 5.28 12.19
CA LEU A 90 -10.58 6.19 11.20
C LEU A 90 -9.67 7.24 11.86
N ASP A 91 -8.65 7.67 11.12
CA ASP A 91 -7.88 8.86 11.48
C ASP A 91 -8.69 10.10 11.03
N PRO A 92 -8.96 11.06 11.93
CA PRO A 92 -9.80 12.21 11.59
C PRO A 92 -9.13 13.17 10.59
N GLU A 93 -7.81 13.16 10.52
CA GLU A 93 -7.04 14.14 9.76
C GLU A 93 -6.53 13.60 8.43
N ARG A 94 -6.13 12.32 8.38
CA ARG A 94 -5.40 11.75 7.24
C ARG A 94 -5.97 10.44 6.77
N PRO A 95 -6.04 10.19 5.45
CA PRO A 95 -6.29 8.84 4.94
C PRO A 95 -5.18 7.89 5.41
N GLU A 96 -5.55 6.63 5.68
CA GLU A 96 -4.65 5.63 6.26
C GLU A 96 -4.43 4.46 5.32
N TYR A 97 -3.17 4.08 5.15
CA TYR A 97 -2.75 2.80 4.60
C TYR A 97 -2.60 1.79 5.75
N HIS A 98 -3.68 1.08 6.02
CA HIS A 98 -3.79 0.18 7.17
C HIS A 98 -3.26 -1.20 6.81
N ARG A 99 -2.28 -1.73 7.59
CA ARG A 99 -1.65 -3.03 7.32
C ARG A 99 -2.58 -4.16 7.71
N ALA A 100 -2.75 -5.13 6.81
CA ALA A 100 -3.59 -6.30 7.03
C ALA A 100 -3.01 -7.56 6.39
N THR A 101 -3.37 -8.71 6.97
CA THR A 101 -3.25 -10.03 6.35
C THR A 101 -4.55 -10.37 5.66
N LEU A 102 -4.51 -11.30 4.68
CA LEU A 102 -5.69 -11.77 3.97
C LEU A 102 -6.04 -13.20 4.39
N ASP A 103 -7.31 -13.46 4.63
CA ASP A 103 -7.86 -14.80 4.74
C ASP A 103 -8.80 -15.05 3.55
N TRP A 104 -8.41 -15.98 2.69
CA TRP A 104 -9.16 -16.39 1.52
C TRP A 104 -10.21 -17.46 1.81
N GLN A 105 -10.14 -18.10 2.98
CA GLN A 105 -11.09 -19.13 3.41
C GLN A 105 -12.25 -18.53 4.18
N GLU A 106 -12.02 -17.45 4.91
CA GLU A 106 -13.08 -16.69 5.58
C GLU A 106 -13.84 -15.83 4.57
N GLN A 107 -14.90 -16.43 3.99
CA GLN A 107 -15.79 -15.73 3.08
C GLN A 107 -16.85 -15.00 3.88
N LEU A 108 -16.66 -13.72 4.10
CA LEU A 108 -17.71 -12.88 4.68
C LEU A 108 -18.72 -12.51 3.60
N THR A 109 -19.94 -13.05 3.72
CA THR A 109 -21.04 -12.69 2.82
C THR A 109 -21.44 -11.24 3.08
N THR A 110 -21.15 -10.35 2.15
CA THR A 110 -21.56 -8.95 2.23
C THR A 110 -22.98 -8.82 1.73
N THR A 111 -23.91 -8.50 2.62
CA THR A 111 -25.30 -8.16 2.29
C THR A 111 -25.43 -6.70 1.85
N THR A 112 -24.45 -5.87 2.07
CA THR A 112 -24.49 -4.43 1.75
C THR A 112 -23.11 -3.96 1.32
N LEU A 113 -22.88 -3.79 0.04
CA LEU A 113 -21.77 -2.98 -0.47
C LEU A 113 -22.10 -1.51 -0.16
N GLY A 114 -21.78 -1.09 1.05
CA GLY A 114 -21.71 0.33 1.38
C GLY A 114 -20.63 0.96 0.48
N ALA A 115 -21.06 1.83 -0.42
CA ALA A 115 -20.21 2.51 -1.38
C ALA A 115 -19.13 3.34 -0.66
N PHE A 116 -17.98 2.74 -0.42
CA PHE A 116 -16.80 3.42 0.12
C PHE A 116 -15.60 3.35 -0.84
N THR A 117 -15.82 3.03 -2.11
CA THR A 117 -14.81 3.13 -3.16
C THR A 117 -15.05 4.40 -3.97
N PRO A 118 -14.12 5.36 -4.01
CA PRO A 118 -14.20 6.47 -4.95
C PRO A 118 -14.20 5.90 -6.39
N GLY A 119 -15.35 5.99 -7.09
CA GLY A 119 -15.47 5.59 -8.49
C GLY A 119 -16.17 4.26 -8.78
N ALA A 120 -16.76 3.56 -7.79
CA ALA A 120 -17.60 2.39 -8.05
C ALA A 120 -19.00 2.81 -8.52
N SER A 121 -19.47 2.27 -9.65
CA SER A 121 -20.84 2.47 -10.12
C SER A 121 -21.82 1.54 -9.38
N ALA A 122 -23.09 1.95 -9.30
CA ALA A 122 -24.15 1.18 -8.64
C ALA A 122 -24.40 -0.22 -9.26
N ASP A 123 -23.94 -0.46 -10.48
CA ASP A 123 -24.09 -1.74 -11.20
C ASP A 123 -23.04 -2.80 -10.81
N ASP A 124 -21.93 -2.41 -10.20
CA ASP A 124 -20.92 -3.34 -9.69
C ASP A 124 -21.37 -4.13 -8.45
N VAL A 125 -22.54 -3.79 -7.90
CA VAL A 125 -23.06 -4.23 -6.60
C VAL A 125 -23.76 -5.61 -6.65
N LYS A 126 -24.10 -6.14 -7.82
CA LYS A 126 -24.97 -7.34 -7.93
C LYS A 126 -24.24 -8.67 -8.09
N SER A 127 -22.92 -8.71 -8.12
CA SER A 127 -22.18 -9.97 -8.18
C SER A 127 -21.77 -10.41 -6.78
N THR A 128 -22.23 -11.55 -6.32
CA THR A 128 -21.74 -12.24 -5.12
C THR A 128 -20.28 -12.65 -5.38
N ARG A 129 -19.34 -11.73 -5.19
CA ARG A 129 -17.92 -12.01 -5.30
C ARG A 129 -17.45 -12.50 -3.95
N HIS A 130 -16.81 -13.65 -3.92
CA HIS A 130 -16.09 -14.13 -2.75
C HIS A 130 -14.84 -13.26 -2.57
N LEU A 131 -14.91 -12.30 -1.65
CA LEU A 131 -13.81 -11.42 -1.33
C LEU A 131 -13.09 -11.96 -0.08
N PRO A 132 -11.75 -11.89 -0.03
CA PRO A 132 -11.01 -12.31 1.14
C PRO A 132 -11.30 -11.39 2.33
N ALA A 133 -11.29 -11.96 3.53
CA ALA A 133 -11.33 -11.19 4.77
C ALA A 133 -9.96 -10.54 5.02
N ALA A 134 -9.97 -9.28 5.42
CA ALA A 134 -8.75 -8.56 5.77
C ALA A 134 -8.67 -8.37 7.30
N HIS A 135 -7.65 -8.96 7.90
CA HIS A 135 -7.37 -8.90 9.33
C HIS A 135 -6.29 -7.87 9.61
N SER A 136 -6.62 -6.90 10.46
CA SER A 136 -5.63 -5.90 10.90
C SER A 136 -4.42 -6.58 11.56
N THR A 137 -3.20 -6.16 11.22
CA THR A 137 -1.99 -6.61 11.91
C THR A 137 -1.81 -6.01 13.30
N GLY A 138 -2.87 -5.41 13.86
CA GLY A 138 -2.93 -4.84 15.20
C GLY A 138 -2.60 -3.35 15.24
N LYS A 139 -1.90 -2.90 16.28
CA LYS A 139 -1.65 -1.46 16.49
C LYS A 139 -0.88 -0.83 15.32
N GLN A 140 -1.53 0.09 14.61
CA GLN A 140 -1.03 0.77 13.41
C GLN A 140 -0.06 1.94 13.74
N VAL A 141 0.88 1.72 14.65
CA VAL A 141 1.89 2.72 15.06
C VAL A 141 3.03 2.73 14.07
N SER A 142 3.48 3.93 13.65
CA SER A 142 4.50 4.12 12.61
C SER A 142 5.91 3.63 12.98
N SER A 143 6.20 3.48 14.27
CA SER A 143 7.48 2.95 14.79
C SER A 143 7.46 1.44 15.04
N ARG A 144 6.29 0.79 15.04
CA ARG A 144 6.14 -0.63 15.38
C ARG A 144 6.30 -1.52 14.15
N LEU A 145 7.54 -1.86 13.81
CA LEU A 145 7.87 -2.68 12.62
C LEU A 145 7.17 -4.06 12.63
N THR A 146 6.87 -4.61 13.80
CA THR A 146 6.13 -5.88 13.92
C THR A 146 4.76 -5.85 13.23
N SER A 147 4.15 -4.67 13.02
CA SER A 147 2.89 -4.54 12.26
C SER A 147 3.06 -4.74 10.75
N MET A 148 4.30 -4.74 10.24
CA MET A 148 4.62 -5.10 8.86
C MET A 148 4.82 -6.61 8.68
N ARG A 149 5.08 -7.34 9.80
CA ARG A 149 5.29 -8.79 9.73
C ARG A 149 4.01 -9.48 9.30
N GLY A 150 4.07 -10.19 8.19
CA GLY A 150 2.91 -10.87 7.60
C GLY A 150 1.90 -9.94 6.93
N ALA A 151 2.13 -8.63 6.86
CA ALA A 151 1.25 -7.75 6.12
C ALA A 151 1.32 -8.07 4.62
N GLU A 152 0.20 -8.43 4.03
CA GLU A 152 0.06 -8.77 2.62
C GLU A 152 -0.52 -7.61 1.83
N VAL A 153 -1.33 -6.79 2.50
CA VAL A 153 -2.00 -5.63 1.89
C VAL A 153 -1.96 -4.38 2.77
N LEU A 154 -2.13 -3.26 2.11
CA LEU A 154 -2.42 -1.96 2.70
C LEU A 154 -3.87 -1.60 2.35
N MET A 155 -4.79 -1.69 3.32
CA MET A 155 -6.17 -1.22 3.13
C MET A 155 -6.17 0.31 3.01
N GLU A 156 -6.87 0.83 2.02
CA GLU A 156 -7.01 2.27 1.78
C GLU A 156 -8.21 2.80 2.58
N LEU A 157 -7.95 3.30 3.78
CA LEU A 157 -9.00 3.86 4.64
C LEU A 157 -9.04 5.39 4.47
N PRO A 158 -10.22 6.00 4.36
CA PRO A 158 -10.34 7.45 4.27
C PRO A 158 -10.02 8.13 5.59
N ARG A 159 -9.86 9.44 5.54
CA ARG A 159 -9.91 10.26 6.73
C ARG A 159 -11.36 10.53 7.12
N GLY A 160 -11.60 10.70 8.40
CA GLY A 160 -12.91 11.14 8.89
C GLY A 160 -13.14 10.77 10.34
N PRO A 161 -14.17 11.33 10.95
CA PRO A 161 -14.65 10.88 12.25
C PRO A 161 -15.33 9.50 12.10
N GLY A 162 -15.24 8.67 13.13
CA GLY A 162 -15.97 7.40 13.20
C GLY A 162 -15.13 6.17 12.88
N MET A 163 -15.77 5.16 12.34
CA MET A 163 -15.19 3.83 12.12
C MET A 163 -15.64 3.24 10.78
N VAL A 164 -14.82 2.39 10.21
CA VAL A 164 -15.22 1.43 9.18
C VAL A 164 -15.70 0.18 9.89
N ALA A 165 -16.95 -0.19 9.70
CA ALA A 165 -17.54 -1.34 10.37
C ALA A 165 -17.03 -2.66 9.79
N LYS A 166 -17.00 -3.71 10.63
CA LYS A 166 -16.81 -5.10 10.17
C LYS A 166 -17.78 -5.41 9.03
N GLY A 167 -17.32 -6.14 8.02
CA GLY A 167 -18.12 -6.48 6.85
C GLY A 167 -18.11 -5.42 5.74
N THR A 168 -17.52 -4.23 5.96
CA THR A 168 -17.37 -3.21 4.91
C THR A 168 -16.34 -3.66 3.88
N VAL A 169 -16.66 -3.47 2.59
CA VAL A 169 -15.70 -3.67 1.50
C VAL A 169 -14.85 -2.43 1.33
N VAL A 170 -13.54 -2.61 1.33
CA VAL A 170 -12.57 -1.54 1.09
C VAL A 170 -11.57 -1.93 0.01
N SER A 171 -10.97 -0.92 -0.60
CA SER A 171 -9.84 -1.11 -1.51
C SER A 171 -8.57 -1.41 -0.71
N ALA A 172 -7.70 -2.27 -1.25
CA ALA A 172 -6.41 -2.58 -0.65
C ALA A 172 -5.32 -2.77 -1.72
N LEU A 173 -4.12 -2.31 -1.42
CA LEU A 173 -2.94 -2.46 -2.28
C LEU A 173 -2.11 -3.65 -1.82
N VAL A 174 -1.79 -4.54 -2.73
CA VAL A 174 -0.97 -5.74 -2.45
C VAL A 174 0.50 -5.34 -2.33
N ILE A 175 1.10 -5.66 -1.17
CA ILE A 175 2.52 -5.39 -0.87
C ILE A 175 3.32 -6.67 -0.59
N GLY A 176 2.65 -7.74 -0.19
CA GLY A 176 3.22 -9.04 0.11
C GLY A 176 3.05 -10.05 -1.04
N ASN A 177 3.51 -11.27 -0.78
CA ASN A 177 3.28 -12.39 -1.68
C ASN A 177 1.96 -13.07 -1.32
N LEU A 178 0.96 -12.99 -2.16
CA LEU A 178 -0.35 -13.62 -1.95
C LEU A 178 -0.31 -15.15 -1.96
N SER A 179 0.83 -15.76 -2.37
CA SER A 179 1.00 -17.22 -2.39
C SER A 179 1.33 -17.81 -1.01
N SER A 180 1.65 -16.98 -0.02
CA SER A 180 1.93 -17.43 1.35
C SER A 180 0.68 -17.56 2.22
N ALA A 181 -0.47 -17.10 1.76
CA ALA A 181 -1.74 -17.42 2.39
C ALA A 181 -1.95 -18.93 2.23
N SER A 182 -1.78 -19.68 3.29
CA SER A 182 -1.96 -21.11 3.48
C SER A 182 -3.11 -21.68 2.64
N VAL A 183 -2.85 -21.92 1.38
CA VAL A 183 -3.59 -22.94 0.63
C VAL A 183 -3.10 -24.26 1.22
N GLN A 184 -3.64 -24.65 2.36
CA GLN A 184 -3.68 -26.05 2.70
C GLN A 184 -4.54 -26.69 1.63
N LEU A 185 -3.86 -27.18 0.58
CA LEU A 185 -4.49 -28.12 -0.33
C LEU A 185 -5.11 -29.20 0.54
N PRO A 186 -6.42 -29.53 0.38
CA PRO A 186 -7.01 -30.63 1.11
C PRO A 186 -6.11 -31.85 0.87
N ALA A 187 -5.72 -32.52 1.94
CA ALA A 187 -4.92 -33.73 1.86
C ALA A 187 -5.63 -34.67 0.85
N ILE A 188 -4.98 -34.95 -0.27
CA ILE A 188 -5.48 -35.91 -1.25
C ILE A 188 -5.51 -37.23 -0.50
N SER A 189 -6.70 -37.71 -0.16
CA SER A 189 -6.90 -39.02 0.45
C SER A 189 -6.22 -40.05 -0.44
N PRO A 190 -5.41 -40.98 0.09
CA PRO A 190 -4.67 -41.96 -0.72
C PRO A 190 -5.58 -43.01 -1.40
N GLU A 191 -6.89 -42.88 -1.35
CA GLU A 191 -7.87 -43.82 -1.92
C GLU A 191 -8.21 -43.57 -3.41
N VAL A 192 -7.63 -42.59 -4.07
CA VAL A 192 -7.93 -42.32 -5.51
C VAL A 192 -6.81 -42.79 -6.45
N VAL A 193 -5.87 -43.60 -5.97
CA VAL A 193 -4.87 -44.25 -6.83
C VAL A 193 -5.04 -45.76 -6.69
N ARG A 194 -6.07 -46.31 -7.32
CA ARG A 194 -6.18 -47.69 -7.73
C ARG A 194 -6.83 -47.80 -9.11
#